data_f1c3c8bc72c3d1c8e9aabe9d1e1d2974
#
_entry.id   f1c3c8bc72c3d1c8e9aabe9d1e1d2974
#
_cell.length_a   1.000
_cell.length_b   1.000
_cell.length_c   1.000
_cell.angle_alpha   90.00
_cell.angle_beta   90.00
_cell.angle_gamma   90.00
#
_symmetry.space_group_name_H-M   'P 1'
#
loop_
_entity.id
_entity.type
_entity.pdbx_description
1 polymer ?
#
loop_
_entity_poly.entity_id
_entity_poly.type
_entity_poly.pdbx_seq_one_letter_code
_entity_poly.pdbx_strand_id
1 'polypeptide(L)'
;MLNEVLENTERFMSSVPKTKRKKYGQFFTNETTAKFMASLFCFDLSKQKIEILDAGAGTGILAAAVIQKLYELGYVGKIYVTCYETDELVMPLLEENMALCNKLHNVSYTLSSTYKCNFLGADNKQ
;
A
#
# COMPACT_ATOMS: atom_id res chain seq x y z
N MET A 1 3.11 2.27 12.81
CA MET A 1 2.78 2.69 11.43
C MET A 1 1.62 1.89 10.86
N LEU A 2 1.71 0.55 10.81
CA LEU A 2 0.59 -0.25 10.29
C LEU A 2 -0.68 -0.05 11.10
N ASN A 3 -0.59 0.01 12.42
CA ASN A 3 -1.76 0.23 13.26
C ASN A 3 -2.48 1.54 12.92
N GLU A 4 -1.72 2.58 12.64
CA GLU A 4 -2.32 3.87 12.25
C GLU A 4 -3.04 3.77 10.92
N VAL A 5 -2.46 3.04 9.96
CA VAL A 5 -3.10 2.83 8.67
C VAL A 5 -4.41 2.06 8.84
N LEU A 6 -4.40 1.04 9.70
CA LEU A 6 -5.60 0.27 9.99
C LEU A 6 -6.67 1.11 10.66
N GLU A 7 -6.29 1.95 11.63
CA GLU A 7 -7.23 2.84 12.30
C GLU A 7 -7.84 3.86 11.35
N ASN A 8 -7.01 4.41 10.46
CA ASN A 8 -7.48 5.36 9.46
C ASN A 8 -8.49 4.71 8.53
N THR A 9 -8.24 3.46 8.13
CA THR A 9 -9.16 2.72 7.27
C THR A 9 -10.48 2.46 7.98
N GLU A 10 -10.43 2.08 9.26
CA GLU A 10 -11.62 1.85 10.07
C GLU A 10 -12.48 3.13 10.15
N ARG A 11 -11.81 4.26 10.38
CA ARG A 11 -12.50 5.55 10.48
C ARG A 11 -13.15 5.94 9.16
N PHE A 12 -12.46 5.67 8.06
CA PHE A 12 -13.03 5.90 6.73
C PHE A 12 -14.28 5.04 6.52
N MET A 13 -14.19 3.75 6.85
CA MET A 13 -15.31 2.83 6.71
C MET A 13 -16.51 3.29 7.51
N SER A 14 -16.30 3.84 8.70
CA SER A 14 -17.38 4.35 9.54
C SER A 14 -18.01 5.63 8.99
N SER A 15 -17.28 6.36 8.15
CA SER A 15 -17.76 7.63 7.61
C SER A 15 -18.57 7.47 6.33
N VAL A 16 -18.52 6.32 5.67
CA VAL A 16 -19.24 6.13 4.40
C VAL A 16 -20.64 5.56 4.66
N PRO A 17 -21.59 5.78 3.74
CA PRO A 17 -22.94 5.22 3.88
C PRO A 17 -22.90 3.70 3.93
N LYS A 18 -23.89 3.11 4.61
CA LYS A 18 -23.97 1.66 4.76
C LYS A 18 -23.95 0.93 3.42
N THR A 19 -24.56 1.51 2.40
CA THR A 19 -24.60 0.90 1.07
C THR A 19 -23.20 0.77 0.47
N LYS A 20 -22.33 1.74 0.73
CA LYS A 20 -20.95 1.70 0.25
C LYS A 20 -20.03 0.92 1.18
N ARG A 21 -20.39 0.84 2.46
CA ARG A 21 -19.56 0.17 3.46
C ARG A 21 -19.34 -1.30 3.11
N LYS A 22 -20.41 -1.98 2.66
CA LYS A 22 -20.29 -3.37 2.27
C LYS A 22 -19.34 -3.53 1.08
N LYS A 23 -19.46 -2.63 0.10
CA LYS A 23 -18.58 -2.66 -1.07
C LYS A 23 -17.12 -2.54 -0.66
N TYR A 24 -16.79 -1.52 0.15
CA TYR A 24 -15.40 -1.32 0.57
C TYR A 24 -14.90 -2.45 1.46
N GLY A 25 -15.77 -3.00 2.30
CA GLY A 25 -15.40 -4.13 3.15
C GLY A 25 -15.00 -5.37 2.37
N GLN A 26 -15.49 -5.51 1.14
CA GLN A 26 -15.11 -6.62 0.27
C GLN A 26 -13.78 -6.39 -0.44
N PHE A 27 -13.36 -5.13 -0.60
CA PHE A 27 -12.17 -4.82 -1.37
C PHE A 27 -10.96 -4.48 -0.49
N PHE A 28 -11.19 -3.98 0.73
CA PHE A 28 -10.07 -3.63 1.59
C PHE A 28 -9.52 -4.88 2.27
N THR A 29 -8.21 -4.99 2.26
CA THR A 29 -7.51 -6.10 2.90
C THR A 29 -7.53 -5.90 4.41
N ASN A 30 -7.92 -6.93 5.18
CA ASN A 30 -7.87 -6.83 6.63
C ASN A 30 -6.46 -7.13 7.15
N GLU A 31 -6.25 -6.86 8.43
CA GLU A 31 -4.93 -6.97 9.05
C GLU A 31 -4.34 -8.37 8.93
N THR A 32 -5.13 -9.38 9.26
CA THR A 32 -4.65 -10.77 9.25
C THR A 32 -4.21 -11.18 7.85
N THR A 33 -5.03 -10.87 6.85
CA THR A 33 -4.72 -11.21 5.46
C THR A 33 -3.50 -10.44 4.99
N ALA A 34 -3.40 -9.14 5.32
CA ALA A 34 -2.26 -8.33 4.90
C ALA A 34 -0.96 -8.86 5.48
N LYS A 35 -0.95 -9.20 6.76
CA LYS A 35 0.23 -9.75 7.40
C LYS A 35 0.62 -11.10 6.82
N PHE A 36 -0.38 -11.94 6.54
CA PHE A 36 -0.13 -13.23 5.91
C PHE A 36 0.49 -13.05 4.53
N MET A 37 -0.10 -12.19 3.71
CA MET A 37 0.42 -11.94 2.36
C MET A 37 1.83 -11.36 2.41
N ALA A 38 2.08 -10.43 3.34
CA ALA A 38 3.41 -9.86 3.50
C ALA A 38 4.43 -10.95 3.89
N SER A 39 4.01 -11.96 4.66
CA SER A 39 4.90 -13.02 5.08
C SER A 39 5.30 -13.95 3.95
N LEU A 40 4.56 -13.94 2.84
CA LEU A 40 4.87 -14.79 1.70
C LEU A 40 5.99 -14.24 0.83
N PHE A 41 6.33 -12.98 0.97
CA PHE A 41 7.40 -12.38 0.18
C PHE A 41 8.76 -12.80 0.74
N CYS A 42 9.64 -13.17 -0.18
CA CYS A 42 11.04 -13.46 0.14
C CYS A 42 11.88 -12.30 -0.40
N PHE A 43 12.43 -11.51 0.51
CA PHE A 43 13.18 -10.33 0.12
C PHE A 43 14.68 -10.61 0.15
N ASP A 44 15.38 -10.07 -0.82
CA ASP A 44 16.85 -10.05 -0.78
C ASP A 44 17.27 -8.81 -0.01
N LEU A 45 17.51 -8.96 1.28
CA LEU A 45 17.83 -7.83 2.16
C LEU A 45 19.21 -7.24 1.91
N SER A 46 20.02 -7.87 1.06
CA SER A 46 21.33 -7.33 0.71
C SER A 46 21.24 -6.26 -0.37
N LYS A 47 20.10 -6.11 -1.03
CA LYS A 47 19.93 -5.11 -2.09
C LYS A 47 19.86 -3.71 -1.51
N GLN A 48 20.37 -2.73 -2.27
CA GLN A 48 20.35 -1.34 -1.84
C GLN A 48 18.96 -0.74 -1.89
N LYS A 49 18.08 -1.30 -2.72
CA LYS A 49 16.70 -0.83 -2.82
C LYS A 49 15.75 -1.98 -3.07
N ILE A 50 14.53 -1.81 -2.59
CA ILE A 50 13.41 -2.72 -2.86
C ILE A 50 12.29 -1.86 -3.44
N GLU A 51 11.70 -2.32 -4.54
CA GLU A 51 10.59 -1.64 -5.19
C GLU A 51 9.33 -2.46 -5.00
N ILE A 52 8.26 -1.79 -4.55
CA ILE A 52 6.98 -2.40 -4.30
C ILE A 52 5.97 -1.76 -5.24
N LEU A 53 5.23 -2.59 -5.98
CA LEU A 53 4.16 -2.13 -6.84
C LEU A 53 2.85 -2.69 -6.31
N ASP A 54 1.93 -1.81 -5.97
CA ASP A 54 0.60 -2.21 -5.49
C ASP A 54 -0.45 -1.69 -6.48
N ALA A 55 -0.96 -2.59 -7.30
CA ALA A 55 -1.94 -2.25 -8.34
C ALA A 55 -3.34 -2.51 -7.80
N GLY A 56 -3.97 -1.51 -7.28
CA GLY A 56 -5.25 -1.64 -6.57
C GLY A 56 -5.01 -1.48 -5.10
N ALA A 57 -4.34 -0.39 -4.74
CA ALA A 57 -3.78 -0.23 -3.40
C ALA A 57 -4.83 -0.05 -2.31
N GLY A 58 -6.04 0.41 -2.67
CA GLY A 58 -7.06 0.71 -1.67
C GLY A 58 -6.55 1.75 -0.69
N THR A 59 -6.61 1.44 0.59
CA THR A 59 -6.12 2.36 1.62
C THR A 59 -4.65 2.15 1.96
N GLY A 60 -3.98 1.20 1.28
CA GLY A 60 -2.55 0.99 1.46
C GLY A 60 -2.18 -0.01 2.55
N ILE A 61 -3.14 -0.80 3.04
CA ILE A 61 -2.88 -1.73 4.14
C ILE A 61 -1.81 -2.77 3.76
N LEU A 62 -1.91 -3.34 2.55
CA LEU A 62 -0.95 -4.37 2.15
C LEU A 62 0.45 -3.77 2.01
N ALA A 63 0.56 -2.62 1.36
CA ALA A 63 1.86 -1.95 1.22
C ALA A 63 2.45 -1.63 2.60
N ALA A 64 1.61 -1.13 3.51
CA ALA A 64 2.05 -0.82 4.87
C ALA A 64 2.53 -2.09 5.60
N ALA A 65 1.82 -3.21 5.42
CA ALA A 65 2.22 -4.47 6.05
C ALA A 65 3.57 -4.95 5.52
N VAL A 66 3.80 -4.81 4.21
CA VAL A 66 5.08 -5.22 3.61
C VAL A 66 6.21 -4.32 4.12
N ILE A 67 5.97 -3.01 4.19
CA ILE A 67 6.97 -2.07 4.70
C ILE A 67 7.31 -2.39 6.15
N GLN A 68 6.30 -2.65 6.97
CA GLN A 68 6.53 -2.99 8.37
C GLN A 68 7.32 -4.29 8.50
N LYS A 69 7.02 -5.27 7.67
CA LYS A 69 7.77 -6.52 7.66
C LYS A 69 9.26 -6.27 7.36
N LEU A 70 9.54 -5.47 6.34
CA LEU A 70 10.92 -5.13 6.00
C LEU A 70 11.61 -4.41 7.15
N TYR A 71 10.88 -3.53 7.82
CA TYR A 71 11.42 -2.81 8.95
C TYR A 71 11.76 -3.77 10.11
N GLU A 72 10.86 -4.70 10.38
CA GLU A 72 11.06 -5.70 11.44
C GLU A 72 12.21 -6.65 11.13
N LEU A 73 12.45 -6.91 9.85
CA LEU A 73 13.58 -7.74 9.42
C LEU A 73 14.91 -6.98 9.45
N GLY A 74 14.88 -5.69 9.79
CA GLY A 74 16.09 -4.89 9.88
C GLY A 74 16.61 -4.39 8.56
N TYR A 75 15.76 -4.34 7.53
CA TYR A 75 16.18 -3.84 6.24
C TYR A 75 16.56 -2.36 6.33
N VAL A 76 17.76 -2.01 5.85
CA VAL A 76 18.28 -0.65 5.94
C VAL A 76 18.39 0.06 4.59
N GLY A 77 18.07 -0.63 3.51
CA GLY A 77 18.10 -0.04 2.18
C GLY A 77 16.89 0.84 1.93
N LYS A 78 16.79 1.35 0.72
CA LYS A 78 15.68 2.22 0.34
C LYS A 78 14.49 1.42 -0.16
N ILE A 79 13.30 1.87 0.21
CA ILE A 79 12.04 1.23 -0.21
C ILE A 79 11.29 2.24 -1.06
N TYR A 80 10.94 1.85 -2.28
CA TYR A 80 10.15 2.66 -3.21
C TYR A 80 8.82 1.99 -3.42
N VAL A 81 7.73 2.68 -3.10
CA VAL A 81 6.38 2.13 -3.22
C VAL A 81 5.65 2.89 -4.31
N THR A 82 5.07 2.16 -5.26
CA THR A 82 4.21 2.74 -6.28
C THR A 82 2.83 2.13 -6.10
N CYS A 83 1.84 2.99 -5.89
CA CYS A 83 0.46 2.55 -5.69
C CYS A 83 -0.42 3.07 -6.82
N TYR A 84 -1.28 2.19 -7.33
CA TYR A 84 -2.32 2.56 -8.30
C TYR A 84 -3.67 2.37 -7.64
N GLU A 85 -4.48 3.41 -7.64
CA GLU A 85 -5.83 3.38 -7.10
C GLU A 85 -6.72 4.28 -7.93
N THR A 86 -7.86 3.74 -8.39
CA THR A 86 -8.76 4.48 -9.25
C THR A 86 -9.93 5.12 -8.51
N ASP A 87 -10.20 4.73 -7.27
CA ASP A 87 -11.31 5.26 -6.50
C ASP A 87 -10.94 6.62 -5.90
N GLU A 88 -11.54 7.67 -6.42
CA GLU A 88 -11.25 9.05 -6.00
C GLU A 88 -11.62 9.32 -4.55
N LEU A 89 -12.57 8.57 -4.00
CA LEU A 89 -12.96 8.73 -2.61
C LEU A 89 -11.91 8.15 -1.67
N VAL A 90 -11.22 7.10 -2.11
CA VAL A 90 -10.21 6.41 -1.32
C VAL A 90 -8.83 7.08 -1.44
N MET A 91 -8.55 7.71 -2.57
CA MET A 91 -7.23 8.24 -2.88
C MET A 91 -6.66 9.17 -1.80
N PRO A 92 -7.44 10.11 -1.23
CA PRO A 92 -6.88 10.99 -0.18
C PRO A 92 -6.43 10.20 1.05
N LEU A 93 -7.13 9.14 1.40
CA LEU A 93 -6.75 8.31 2.53
C LEU A 93 -5.50 7.51 2.22
N LEU A 94 -5.40 6.99 0.99
CA LEU A 94 -4.19 6.30 0.55
C LEU A 94 -2.98 7.23 0.67
N GLU A 95 -3.13 8.47 0.25
CA GLU A 95 -2.04 9.43 0.34
C GLU A 95 -1.65 9.70 1.80
N GLU A 96 -2.63 9.86 2.66
CA GLU A 96 -2.37 10.07 4.09
C GLU A 96 -1.62 8.88 4.68
N ASN A 97 -2.04 7.67 4.34
CA ASN A 97 -1.43 6.45 4.87
C ASN A 97 -0.01 6.25 4.33
N MET A 98 0.22 6.56 3.05
CA MET A 98 1.57 6.46 2.49
C MET A 98 2.48 7.52 3.09
N ALA A 99 1.95 8.69 3.43
CA ALA A 99 2.73 9.71 4.12
C ALA A 99 3.19 9.23 5.50
N LEU A 100 2.38 8.42 6.18
CA LEU A 100 2.81 7.79 7.44
C LEU A 100 4.00 6.86 7.19
N CYS A 101 3.95 6.07 6.12
CA CYS A 101 5.06 5.19 5.77
C CYS A 101 6.31 5.98 5.41
N ASN A 102 6.14 7.12 4.75
CA ASN A 102 7.26 7.97 4.34
C ASN A 102 7.98 8.61 5.52
N LYS A 103 7.37 8.64 6.70
CA LYS A 103 8.05 9.11 7.90
C LYS A 103 9.23 8.22 8.28
N LEU A 104 9.21 6.97 7.83
CA LEU A 104 10.39 6.12 7.91
C LEU A 104 11.35 6.63 6.85
N HIS A 105 12.53 7.06 7.26
CA HIS A 105 13.46 7.83 6.42
C HIS A 105 13.94 7.11 5.16
N ASN A 106 13.69 5.81 5.05
CA ASN A 106 14.12 5.04 3.89
C ASN A 106 12.96 4.66 2.96
N VAL A 107 11.77 5.23 3.15
CA VAL A 107 10.60 4.92 2.33
C VAL A 107 10.21 6.13 1.49
N SER A 108 10.00 5.90 0.20
CA SER A 108 9.45 6.90 -0.72
C SER A 108 8.27 6.29 -1.45
N TYR A 109 7.31 7.11 -1.88
CA TYR A 109 6.13 6.58 -2.56
C TYR A 109 5.72 7.44 -3.73
N THR A 110 5.03 6.81 -4.68
CA THR A 110 4.40 7.47 -5.82
C THR A 110 2.98 6.93 -5.94
N LEU A 111 2.03 7.83 -6.11
CA LEU A 111 0.62 7.45 -6.28
C LEU A 111 0.16 7.80 -7.69
N SER A 112 -0.69 6.93 -8.25
CA SER A 112 -1.28 7.19 -9.56
C SER A 112 -2.73 6.72 -9.55
N SER A 113 -3.60 7.51 -10.15
CA SER A 113 -5.01 7.16 -10.31
C SER A 113 -5.28 6.45 -11.63
N THR A 114 -4.26 6.26 -12.46
CA THR A 114 -4.42 5.69 -13.79
C THR A 114 -3.52 4.49 -13.95
N TYR A 115 -4.12 3.35 -14.31
CA TYR A 115 -3.34 2.19 -14.71
C TYR A 115 -2.73 2.44 -16.06
N LYS A 116 -1.46 2.11 -16.18
CA LYS A 116 -0.78 2.10 -17.46
C LYS A 116 -0.53 0.66 -17.83
N CYS A 117 -1.04 0.25 -18.97
CA CYS A 117 -0.85 -1.13 -19.40
C CYS A 117 0.62 -1.48 -19.59
N ASN A 118 1.47 -0.47 -19.68
CA ASN A 118 2.89 -0.70 -19.87
C ASN A 118 3.57 -1.41 -18.71
N PHE A 119 3.00 -1.33 -17.51
CA PHE A 119 3.60 -2.10 -16.42
C PHE A 119 3.37 -3.59 -16.60
N LEU A 120 2.48 -3.97 -17.51
CA LEU A 120 2.28 -5.35 -17.90
C LEU A 120 3.26 -5.80 -18.98
N GLY A 121 4.28 -5.00 -19.26
CA GLY A 121 5.30 -5.32 -20.24
C GLY A 121 5.00 -4.83 -21.63
N ALA A 122 3.94 -4.14 -21.84
CA ALA A 122 3.66 -3.56 -23.13
C ALA A 122 4.35 -2.24 -23.21
N ASP A 123 4.61 -1.82 -23.94
CA ASP A 123 4.90 -0.63 -24.11
C ASP A 123 5.52 0.21 -23.41
N ASN A 124 6.02 0.04 -23.09
CA ASN A 124 6.59 0.78 -22.44
C ASN A 124 7.07 1.76 -23.16
N LYS A 125 6.74 1.89 -23.75
CA LYS A 125 7.14 2.69 -24.33
C LYS A 125 6.95 3.82 -24.26
N GLN A 126 6.67 3.90 -24.08
CA GLN A 126 6.69 4.91 -24.04
C GLN A 126 7.20 5.45 -24.06
#